data_3f40786754fdab4d04a229f63e610067
#
_entry.id   3f40786754fdab4d04a229f63e610067
#
_cell.length_a   1.000
_cell.length_b   1.000
_cell.length_c   1.000
_cell.angle_alpha   90.00
_cell.angle_beta   90.00
_cell.angle_gamma   90.00
#
_symmetry.space_group_name_H-M   'P 1'
#
loop_
_entity.id
_entity.type
_entity.pdbx_description
1 polymer ?
#
loop_
_entity_poly.entity_id
_entity_poly.type
_entity_poly.pdbx_seq_one_letter_code
_entity_poly.pdbx_strand_id
1 'polypeptide(L)'
;MASIVKRKSKYSVVYTYKDDKGEKRQKWETFATNAEAKRRKAEVEFQQESGTLVIPEAKTVKELLEDYTSIYGVNTWAMSTYEARRSLIFNYINPIIGDVKLSDLNTRLMEKYYQNLLKIKSRVVNNRKPNTEYLSCHTVREVHKLLRSAFNQAVKWELMQKNPCINATLPQEEHKARD
;
A
#
# COMPACT_ATOMS: atom_id res chain seq x y z
N MET A 1 -1.55 10.83 27.30
CA MET A 1 -1.44 12.30 27.10
C MET A 1 -0.62 12.57 25.86
N ALA A 2 -1.10 13.47 25.01
CA ALA A 2 -0.40 13.94 23.83
C ALA A 2 0.21 15.33 24.06
N SER A 3 1.38 15.62 23.50
CA SER A 3 2.05 16.92 23.61
C SER A 3 2.38 17.50 22.24
N ILE A 4 2.47 18.83 22.14
CA ILE A 4 2.90 19.51 20.92
C ILE A 4 4.30 20.04 21.12
N VAL A 5 5.22 19.69 20.23
CA VAL A 5 6.61 20.14 20.19
C VAL A 5 6.83 20.97 18.95
N LYS A 6 7.25 22.24 19.13
CA LYS A 6 7.63 23.11 18.01
C LYS A 6 9.09 22.87 17.64
N ARG A 7 9.35 22.56 16.36
CA ARG A 7 10.71 22.45 15.81
C ARG A 7 10.83 23.30 14.56
N LYS A 8 11.65 24.34 14.62
CA LYS A 8 11.81 25.31 13.51
C LYS A 8 10.44 25.87 13.10
N SER A 9 10.02 25.64 11.85
CA SER A 9 8.75 26.11 11.29
C SER A 9 7.61 25.08 11.35
N LYS A 10 7.83 23.90 11.98
CA LYS A 10 6.85 22.81 12.03
C LYS A 10 6.44 22.47 13.46
N TYR A 11 5.26 21.88 13.59
CA TYR A 11 4.67 21.46 14.87
C TYR A 11 4.50 19.95 14.88
N SER A 12 5.03 19.26 15.88
CA SER A 12 4.91 17.81 16.01
C SER A 12 4.02 17.46 17.19
N VAL A 13 3.02 16.62 16.97
CA VAL A 13 2.22 15.99 18.02
C VAL A 13 2.93 14.72 18.44
N VAL A 14 3.18 14.58 19.73
CA VAL A 14 3.90 13.43 20.32
C VAL A 14 2.97 12.76 21.30
N TYR A 15 2.77 11.46 21.15
CA TYR A 15 1.94 10.67 22.05
C TYR A 15 2.42 9.23 22.16
N THR A 16 2.07 8.59 23.28
CA THR A 16 2.37 7.17 23.54
C THR A 16 1.16 6.30 23.24
N TYR A 17 1.39 5.12 22.72
CA TYR A 17 0.37 4.11 22.47
C TYR A 17 0.89 2.72 22.85
N LYS A 18 0.00 1.74 22.92
CA LYS A 18 0.36 0.33 23.06
C LYS A 18 0.29 -0.31 21.69
N ASP A 19 1.36 -1.02 21.31
CA ASP A 19 1.35 -1.83 20.10
C ASP A 19 0.56 -3.14 20.28
N ASP A 20 0.44 -3.96 19.24
CA ASP A 20 -0.28 -5.23 19.26
C ASP A 20 0.29 -6.24 20.28
N LYS A 21 1.54 -6.03 20.74
CA LYS A 21 2.19 -6.83 21.78
C LYS A 21 2.01 -6.25 23.19
N GLY A 22 1.28 -5.14 23.30
CA GLY A 22 1.05 -4.43 24.56
C GLY A 22 2.22 -3.55 25.01
N GLU A 23 3.29 -3.40 24.22
CA GLU A 23 4.43 -2.55 24.53
C GLU A 23 4.10 -1.08 24.30
N LYS A 24 4.61 -0.22 25.20
CA LYS A 24 4.44 1.24 25.05
C LYS A 24 5.41 1.78 24.01
N ARG A 25 4.87 2.35 22.95
CA ARG A 25 5.64 3.05 21.90
C ARG A 25 5.26 4.52 21.81
N GLN A 26 6.14 5.33 21.23
CA GLN A 26 5.94 6.76 21.03
C GLN A 26 5.83 7.07 19.54
N LYS A 27 4.81 7.83 19.16
CA LYS A 27 4.61 8.30 17.78
C LYS A 27 4.76 9.81 17.68
N TRP A 28 5.34 10.25 16.58
CA TRP A 28 5.55 11.64 16.21
C TRP A 28 4.85 11.94 14.90
N GLU A 29 3.91 12.87 14.90
CA GLU A 29 3.22 13.33 13.69
C GLU A 29 3.51 14.80 13.49
N THR A 30 4.03 15.20 12.32
CA THR A 30 4.48 16.56 12.05
C THR A 30 3.54 17.28 11.10
N PHE A 31 3.11 18.48 11.49
CA PHE A 31 2.17 19.34 10.79
C PHE A 31 2.82 20.67 10.40
N ALA A 32 2.29 21.29 9.35
CA ALA A 32 2.77 22.58 8.88
C ALA A 32 2.30 23.73 9.79
N THR A 33 1.09 23.62 10.36
CA THR A 33 0.48 24.66 11.19
C THR A 33 0.22 24.20 12.63
N ASN A 34 0.20 25.16 13.55
CA ASN A 34 -0.15 24.89 14.95
C ASN A 34 -1.63 24.50 15.11
N ALA A 35 -2.51 25.02 14.26
CA ALA A 35 -3.93 24.69 14.28
C ALA A 35 -4.18 23.22 13.97
N GLU A 36 -3.52 22.67 12.95
CA GLU A 36 -3.58 21.25 12.61
C GLU A 36 -3.03 20.37 13.74
N ALA A 37 -1.89 20.75 14.33
CA ALA A 37 -1.31 20.05 15.46
C ALA A 37 -2.25 20.03 16.68
N LYS A 38 -2.89 21.15 17.01
CA LYS A 38 -3.88 21.22 18.09
C LYS A 38 -5.10 20.34 17.83
N ARG A 39 -5.63 20.36 16.60
CA ARG A 39 -6.75 19.51 16.21
C ARG A 39 -6.41 18.03 16.35
N ARG A 40 -5.24 17.62 15.84
CA ARG A 40 -4.77 16.24 15.94
C ARG A 40 -4.51 15.83 17.39
N LYS A 41 -3.95 16.71 18.21
CA LYS A 41 -3.76 16.44 19.64
C LYS A 41 -5.09 16.14 20.33
N ALA A 42 -6.12 16.98 20.13
CA ALA A 42 -7.43 16.79 20.74
C ALA A 42 -8.09 15.47 20.28
N GLU A 43 -7.96 15.14 19.00
CA GLU A 43 -8.45 13.87 18.44
C GLU A 43 -7.76 12.66 19.09
N VAL A 44 -6.43 12.68 19.21
CA VAL A 44 -5.66 11.62 19.85
C VAL A 44 -6.02 11.47 21.33
N GLU A 45 -6.17 12.57 22.06
CA GLU A 45 -6.56 12.54 23.48
C GLU A 45 -7.96 11.94 23.63
N PHE A 46 -8.93 12.33 22.80
CA PHE A 46 -10.27 11.75 22.79
C PHE A 46 -10.24 10.24 22.47
N GLN A 47 -9.45 9.82 21.50
CA GLN A 47 -9.29 8.41 21.15
C GLN A 47 -8.58 7.60 22.27
N GLN A 48 -7.62 8.22 22.99
CA GLN A 48 -6.99 7.59 24.15
C GLN A 48 -7.97 7.40 25.31
N GLU A 49 -8.80 8.40 25.58
CA GLU A 49 -9.80 8.35 26.64
C GLU A 49 -10.93 7.33 26.36
N SER A 50 -11.36 7.27 25.10
CA SER A 50 -12.40 6.32 24.64
C SER A 50 -11.86 4.89 24.43
N GLY A 51 -10.54 4.66 24.53
CA GLY A 51 -9.92 3.37 24.25
C GLY A 51 -9.95 2.97 22.76
N THR A 52 -10.31 3.90 21.87
CA THR A 52 -10.42 3.68 20.43
C THR A 52 -9.17 4.07 19.65
N LEU A 53 -8.08 4.45 20.34
CA LEU A 53 -6.83 4.78 19.69
C LEU A 53 -6.21 3.53 19.06
N VAL A 54 -6.59 3.24 17.82
CA VAL A 54 -5.90 2.30 16.95
C VAL A 54 -4.91 3.10 16.13
N ILE A 55 -3.62 2.86 16.34
CA ILE A 55 -2.60 3.40 15.45
C ILE A 55 -2.38 2.34 14.39
N PRO A 56 -2.71 2.62 13.13
CA PRO A 56 -2.27 1.77 12.05
C PRO A 56 -0.74 1.74 12.14
N GLU A 57 -0.14 0.60 12.48
CA GLU A 57 1.29 0.44 12.29
C GLU A 57 1.56 0.73 10.82
N ALA A 58 2.67 1.42 10.54
CA ALA A 58 3.09 1.69 9.19
C ALA A 58 3.41 0.35 8.53
N LYS A 59 2.39 -0.32 8.03
CA LYS A 59 2.49 -1.60 7.37
C LYS A 59 3.17 -1.43 6.02
N THR A 60 3.92 -2.42 5.64
CA THR A 60 4.49 -2.55 4.30
C THR A 60 3.45 -3.05 3.32
N VAL A 61 3.73 -2.92 2.03
CA VAL A 61 2.88 -3.48 0.96
C VAL A 61 2.72 -4.99 1.13
N LYS A 62 3.77 -5.69 1.52
CA LYS A 62 3.76 -7.14 1.74
C LYS A 62 2.77 -7.52 2.84
N GLU A 63 2.88 -6.89 4.01
CA GLU A 63 1.98 -7.14 5.14
C GLU A 63 0.52 -6.83 4.78
N LEU A 64 0.27 -5.71 4.10
CA LEU A 64 -1.07 -5.39 3.60
C LEU A 64 -1.62 -6.48 2.68
N LEU A 65 -0.82 -7.00 1.74
CA LEU A 65 -1.26 -8.02 0.80
C LEU A 65 -1.48 -9.38 1.48
N GLU A 66 -0.72 -9.69 2.53
CA GLU A 66 -0.94 -10.85 3.37
C GLU A 66 -2.29 -10.75 4.10
N ASP A 67 -2.57 -9.61 4.76
CA ASP A 67 -3.85 -9.34 5.40
C ASP A 67 -5.01 -9.36 4.38
N TYR A 68 -4.85 -8.67 3.25
CA TYR A 68 -5.86 -8.60 2.20
C TYR A 68 -6.20 -9.98 1.62
N THR A 69 -5.20 -10.81 1.45
CA THR A 69 -5.38 -12.17 0.91
C THR A 69 -6.04 -13.08 1.94
N SER A 70 -5.61 -13.04 3.21
CA SER A 70 -6.10 -13.92 4.27
C SER A 70 -7.52 -13.53 4.75
N ILE A 71 -7.79 -12.24 4.90
CA ILE A 71 -9.07 -11.75 5.45
C ILE A 71 -10.14 -11.65 4.35
N TYR A 72 -9.76 -11.09 3.20
CA TYR A 72 -10.70 -10.80 2.11
C TYR A 72 -10.64 -11.86 1.00
N GLY A 73 -9.45 -12.21 0.55
CA GLY A 73 -9.26 -13.08 -0.61
C GLY A 73 -9.83 -14.48 -0.41
N VAL A 74 -9.51 -15.12 0.71
CA VAL A 74 -9.98 -16.48 1.04
C VAL A 74 -11.51 -16.59 1.03
N ASN A 75 -12.21 -15.54 1.47
CA ASN A 75 -13.66 -15.56 1.62
C ASN A 75 -14.41 -15.12 0.36
N THR A 76 -13.75 -14.43 -0.58
CA THR A 76 -14.44 -13.78 -1.71
C THR A 76 -14.00 -14.24 -3.09
N TRP A 77 -12.79 -14.83 -3.21
CA TRP A 77 -12.26 -15.21 -4.52
C TRP A 77 -12.48 -16.68 -4.82
N ALA A 78 -12.81 -16.99 -6.08
CA ALA A 78 -12.72 -18.36 -6.58
C ALA A 78 -11.26 -18.86 -6.49
N MET A 79 -11.05 -20.16 -6.28
CA MET A 79 -9.73 -20.78 -6.09
C MET A 79 -8.74 -20.40 -7.21
N SER A 80 -9.17 -20.44 -8.47
CA SER A 80 -8.33 -20.05 -9.60
C SER A 80 -7.88 -18.59 -9.56
N THR A 81 -8.76 -17.70 -9.12
CA THR A 81 -8.46 -16.27 -8.93
C THR A 81 -7.49 -16.07 -7.78
N TYR A 82 -7.67 -16.81 -6.70
CA TYR A 82 -6.79 -16.77 -5.53
C TYR A 82 -5.36 -17.16 -5.92
N GLU A 83 -5.20 -18.28 -6.60
CA GLU A 83 -3.89 -18.77 -7.06
C GLU A 83 -3.22 -17.79 -8.04
N ALA A 84 -3.98 -17.28 -9.00
CA ALA A 84 -3.47 -16.29 -9.96
C ALA A 84 -2.97 -15.01 -9.26
N ARG A 85 -3.76 -14.47 -8.33
CA ARG A 85 -3.37 -13.26 -7.57
C ARG A 85 -2.20 -13.51 -6.66
N ARG A 86 -2.16 -14.66 -5.99
CA ARG A 86 -1.02 -15.08 -5.16
C ARG A 86 0.28 -15.18 -5.98
N SER A 87 0.18 -15.73 -7.19
CA SER A 87 1.32 -15.77 -8.12
C SER A 87 1.81 -14.37 -8.50
N LEU A 88 0.91 -13.41 -8.77
CA LEU A 88 1.28 -12.02 -9.05
C LEU A 88 1.97 -11.37 -7.84
N ILE A 89 1.44 -11.58 -6.64
CA ILE A 89 2.02 -11.05 -5.40
C ILE A 89 3.43 -11.57 -5.20
N PHE A 90 3.61 -12.88 -5.27
CA PHE A 90 4.88 -13.52 -5.00
C PHE A 90 5.95 -13.21 -6.05
N ASN A 91 5.57 -13.21 -7.34
CA ASN A 91 6.54 -13.09 -8.43
C ASN A 91 6.88 -11.64 -8.79
N TYR A 92 5.93 -10.71 -8.67
CA TYR A 92 6.06 -9.38 -9.25
C TYR A 92 5.88 -8.22 -8.26
N ILE A 93 5.14 -8.42 -7.17
CA ILE A 93 4.88 -7.32 -6.24
C ILE A 93 5.87 -7.36 -5.07
N ASN A 94 5.89 -8.46 -4.30
CA ASN A 94 6.74 -8.57 -3.11
C ASN A 94 8.23 -8.36 -3.37
N PRO A 95 8.84 -8.88 -4.45
CA PRO A 95 10.26 -8.69 -4.70
C PRO A 95 10.68 -7.24 -5.00
N ILE A 96 9.73 -6.39 -5.40
CA ILE A 96 10.06 -5.04 -5.91
C ILE A 96 9.57 -3.95 -4.95
N ILE A 97 8.32 -4.04 -4.50
CA ILE A 97 7.70 -3.04 -3.63
C ILE A 97 7.16 -3.62 -2.31
N GLY A 98 7.39 -4.91 -2.04
CA GLY A 98 6.86 -5.56 -0.84
C GLY A 98 7.28 -4.88 0.46
N ASP A 99 8.53 -4.47 0.56
CA ASP A 99 9.10 -3.83 1.76
C ASP A 99 8.85 -2.31 1.82
N VAL A 100 8.21 -1.73 0.79
CA VAL A 100 7.87 -0.30 0.80
C VAL A 100 6.75 -0.05 1.81
N LYS A 101 6.94 0.96 2.67
CA LYS A 101 5.92 1.37 3.63
C LYS A 101 4.72 2.00 2.93
N LEU A 102 3.52 1.74 3.43
CA LEU A 102 2.29 2.31 2.89
C LEU A 102 2.29 3.85 2.91
N SER A 103 2.97 4.45 3.90
CA SER A 103 3.16 5.90 4.01
C SER A 103 4.00 6.51 2.88
N ASP A 104 4.89 5.72 2.27
CA ASP A 104 5.84 6.19 1.27
C ASP A 104 5.30 6.01 -0.16
N LEU A 105 4.16 5.31 -0.28
CA LEU A 105 3.51 5.08 -1.55
C LEU A 105 2.89 6.37 -2.11
N ASN A 106 3.18 6.63 -3.37
CA ASN A 106 2.57 7.72 -4.11
C ASN A 106 2.38 7.31 -5.59
N THR A 107 1.57 8.08 -6.32
CA THR A 107 1.24 7.82 -7.73
C THR A 107 2.49 7.69 -8.60
N ARG A 108 3.49 8.58 -8.42
CA ARG A 108 4.74 8.55 -9.18
C ARG A 108 5.55 7.26 -8.95
N LEU A 109 5.58 6.76 -7.71
CA LEU A 109 6.23 5.50 -7.38
C LEU A 109 5.53 4.34 -8.09
N MET A 110 4.19 4.33 -8.11
CA MET A 110 3.41 3.31 -8.80
C MET A 110 3.65 3.31 -10.30
N GLU A 111 3.70 4.47 -10.94
CA GLU A 111 4.00 4.59 -12.37
C GLU A 111 5.40 4.09 -12.71
N LYS A 112 6.42 4.46 -11.91
CA LYS A 112 7.77 3.92 -12.05
C LYS A 112 7.82 2.41 -11.87
N TYR A 113 7.08 1.88 -10.90
CA TYR A 113 6.96 0.44 -10.69
C TYR A 113 6.38 -0.27 -11.91
N TYR A 114 5.30 0.25 -12.52
CA TYR A 114 4.71 -0.33 -13.73
C TYR A 114 5.67 -0.31 -14.92
N GLN A 115 6.42 0.77 -15.10
CA GLN A 115 7.47 0.83 -16.13
C GLN A 115 8.59 -0.19 -15.88
N ASN A 116 8.96 -0.42 -14.62
CA ASN A 116 9.96 -1.41 -14.27
C ASN A 116 9.48 -2.83 -14.51
N LEU A 117 8.19 -3.12 -14.31
CA LEU A 117 7.60 -4.44 -14.61
C LEU A 117 7.80 -4.85 -16.07
N LEU A 118 7.68 -3.91 -17.01
CA LEU A 118 7.88 -4.19 -18.44
C LEU A 118 9.32 -4.59 -18.79
N LYS A 119 10.30 -4.34 -17.92
CA LYS A 119 11.70 -4.73 -18.10
C LYS A 119 12.03 -6.09 -17.49
N ILE A 120 11.07 -6.72 -16.84
CA ILE A 120 11.26 -8.03 -16.20
C ILE A 120 10.96 -9.11 -17.22
N LYS A 121 11.83 -10.11 -17.29
CA LYS A 121 11.64 -11.28 -18.14
C LYS A 121 10.43 -12.08 -17.69
N SER A 122 9.63 -12.50 -18.68
CA SER A 122 8.49 -13.37 -18.45
C SER A 122 8.94 -14.73 -17.89
N ARG A 123 8.21 -15.26 -16.94
CA ARG A 123 8.53 -16.55 -16.33
C ARG A 123 7.76 -17.68 -16.99
N VAL A 124 8.38 -18.86 -17.05
CA VAL A 124 7.70 -20.10 -17.43
C VAL A 124 6.69 -20.46 -16.34
N VAL A 125 5.42 -20.64 -16.71
CA VAL A 125 4.36 -21.05 -15.80
C VAL A 125 3.77 -22.37 -16.29
N ASN A 126 3.68 -23.37 -15.42
CA ASN A 126 3.13 -24.69 -15.77
C ASN A 126 3.75 -25.32 -17.03
N ASN A 127 5.07 -25.27 -17.16
CA ASN A 127 5.83 -25.76 -18.31
C ASN A 127 5.47 -25.10 -19.67
N ARG A 128 4.71 -24.02 -19.67
CA ARG A 128 4.42 -23.25 -20.87
C ARG A 128 5.40 -22.09 -21.00
N LYS A 129 6.08 -22.03 -22.14
CA LYS A 129 6.93 -20.88 -22.47
C LYS A 129 6.05 -19.62 -22.61
N PRO A 130 6.49 -18.47 -22.09
CA PRO A 130 5.77 -17.22 -22.26
C PRO A 130 5.76 -16.81 -23.74
N ASN A 131 4.68 -16.15 -24.17
CA ASN A 131 4.55 -15.66 -25.56
C ASN A 131 5.47 -14.47 -25.85
N THR A 132 5.97 -13.82 -24.81
CA THR A 132 6.83 -12.63 -24.90
C THR A 132 8.04 -12.79 -23.99
N GLU A 133 9.18 -12.25 -24.38
CA GLU A 133 10.41 -12.29 -23.58
C GLU A 133 10.26 -11.51 -22.26
N TYR A 134 9.57 -10.38 -22.31
CA TYR A 134 9.28 -9.51 -21.16
C TYR A 134 7.80 -9.53 -20.81
N LEU A 135 7.47 -9.06 -19.60
CA LEU A 135 6.10 -8.97 -19.14
C LEU A 135 5.27 -8.08 -20.08
N SER A 136 4.07 -8.57 -20.43
CA SER A 136 3.14 -7.83 -21.27
C SER A 136 2.42 -6.72 -20.50
N CYS A 137 1.94 -5.69 -21.20
CA CYS A 137 1.07 -4.67 -20.63
C CYS A 137 -0.20 -5.27 -19.99
N HIS A 138 -0.67 -6.43 -20.49
CA HIS A 138 -1.78 -7.15 -19.87
C HIS A 138 -1.44 -7.58 -18.44
N THR A 139 -0.27 -8.18 -18.21
CA THR A 139 0.18 -8.60 -16.86
C THR A 139 0.31 -7.39 -15.94
N VAL A 140 0.84 -6.27 -16.43
CA VAL A 140 0.92 -5.02 -15.66
C VAL A 140 -0.46 -4.51 -15.26
N ARG A 141 -1.45 -4.61 -16.15
CA ARG A 141 -2.85 -4.25 -15.85
C ARG A 141 -3.45 -5.16 -14.77
N GLU A 142 -3.18 -6.46 -14.78
CA GLU A 142 -3.66 -7.38 -13.74
C GLU A 142 -3.00 -7.07 -12.37
N VAL A 143 -1.70 -6.79 -12.34
CA VAL A 143 -1.02 -6.30 -11.14
C VAL A 143 -1.63 -5.00 -10.64
N HIS A 144 -1.90 -4.04 -11.53
CA HIS A 144 -2.56 -2.78 -11.17
C HIS A 144 -3.95 -3.00 -10.57
N LYS A 145 -4.79 -3.84 -11.18
CA LYS A 145 -6.13 -4.15 -10.66
C LYS A 145 -6.07 -4.73 -9.25
N LEU A 146 -5.13 -5.65 -9.02
CA LEU A 146 -4.92 -6.25 -7.70
C LEU A 146 -4.50 -5.21 -6.66
N LEU A 147 -3.46 -4.41 -6.96
CA LEU A 147 -2.97 -3.37 -6.06
C LEU A 147 -4.01 -2.28 -5.81
N ARG A 148 -4.73 -1.85 -6.86
CA ARG A 148 -5.81 -0.87 -6.72
C ARG A 148 -6.90 -1.38 -5.77
N SER A 149 -7.27 -2.65 -5.88
CA SER A 149 -8.27 -3.27 -5.00
C SER A 149 -7.76 -3.39 -3.55
N ALA A 150 -6.52 -3.85 -3.36
CA ALA A 150 -5.91 -3.97 -2.04
C ALA A 150 -5.73 -2.60 -1.35
N PHE A 151 -5.28 -1.58 -2.07
CA PHE A 151 -5.14 -0.22 -1.51
C PHE A 151 -6.50 0.45 -1.26
N ASN A 152 -7.54 0.16 -2.04
CA ASN A 152 -8.89 0.59 -1.68
C ASN A 152 -9.36 -0.04 -0.36
N GLN A 153 -9.03 -1.31 -0.14
CA GLN A 153 -9.31 -1.97 1.13
C GLN A 153 -8.48 -1.39 2.27
N ALA A 154 -7.20 -1.08 2.02
CA ALA A 154 -6.34 -0.41 3.00
C ALA A 154 -6.88 0.97 3.42
N VAL A 155 -7.47 1.73 2.49
CA VAL A 155 -8.16 3.00 2.82
C VAL A 155 -9.37 2.74 3.70
N LYS A 156 -10.18 1.69 3.42
CA LYS A 156 -11.32 1.30 4.27
C LYS A 156 -10.88 0.82 5.66
N TRP A 157 -9.72 0.19 5.76
CA TRP A 157 -9.11 -0.22 7.02
C TRP A 157 -8.33 0.90 7.73
N GLU A 158 -8.41 2.13 7.20
CA GLU A 158 -7.72 3.31 7.75
C GLU A 158 -6.18 3.18 7.82
N LEU A 159 -5.59 2.23 7.08
CA LEU A 159 -4.15 2.03 6.99
C LEU A 159 -3.46 3.08 6.11
N MET A 160 -4.21 3.73 5.22
CA MET A 160 -3.74 4.80 4.34
C MET A 160 -4.86 5.79 4.00
N GLN A 161 -4.48 7.05 3.78
CA GLN A 161 -5.46 8.11 3.52
C GLN A 161 -6.04 8.07 2.11
N LYS A 162 -5.25 7.67 1.12
CA LYS A 162 -5.64 7.65 -0.30
C LYS A 162 -4.96 6.51 -1.03
N ASN A 163 -5.63 6.00 -2.05
CA ASN A 163 -5.09 4.97 -2.92
C ASN A 163 -4.20 5.58 -4.03
N PRO A 164 -2.90 5.26 -4.08
CA PRO A 164 -1.99 5.83 -5.07
C PRO A 164 -2.20 5.31 -6.50
N CYS A 165 -2.95 4.21 -6.66
CA CYS A 165 -3.24 3.62 -7.97
C CYS A 165 -4.38 4.31 -8.73
N ILE A 166 -5.22 5.13 -8.06
CA ILE A 166 -6.42 5.70 -8.72
C ILE A 166 -6.05 6.56 -9.92
N ASN A 167 -5.03 7.40 -9.76
CA ASN A 167 -4.58 8.36 -10.78
C ASN A 167 -3.30 7.90 -11.50
N ALA A 168 -2.85 6.65 -11.28
CA ALA A 168 -1.64 6.16 -11.90
C ALA A 168 -1.87 5.80 -13.37
N THR A 169 -1.01 6.32 -14.23
CA THR A 169 -1.00 6.04 -15.66
C THR A 169 -0.38 4.66 -15.90
N LEU A 170 -1.08 3.84 -16.67
CA LEU A 170 -0.61 2.52 -17.06
C LEU A 170 0.15 2.58 -18.39
N PRO A 171 1.18 1.74 -18.57
CA PRO A 171 1.82 1.58 -19.87
C PRO A 171 0.80 1.07 -20.90
N GLN A 172 0.86 1.63 -22.10
CA GLN A 172 0.06 1.21 -23.24
C GLN A 172 0.91 0.36 -24.18
N GLU A 173 0.28 -0.59 -24.85
CA GLU A 173 0.90 -1.30 -25.98
C GLU A 173 0.99 -0.32 -27.15
N GLU A 174 2.17 -0.25 -27.78
CA GLU A 174 2.26 0.41 -29.07
C GLU A 174 1.36 -0.33 -30.05
N HIS A 175 0.29 0.31 -30.50
CA HIS A 175 -0.49 -0.20 -31.60
C HIS A 175 0.39 -0.22 -32.86
N LYS A 176 0.94 -1.38 -33.19
CA LYS A 176 1.45 -1.58 -34.54
C LYS A 176 0.24 -1.41 -35.48
N ALA A 177 0.27 -0.35 -36.28
CA ALA A 177 -0.68 -0.20 -37.35
C ALA A 177 -0.66 -1.51 -38.16
N ARG A 178 -1.81 -2.11 -38.38
CA ARG A 178 -1.94 -3.22 -39.31
C ARG A 178 -1.89 -2.59 -40.69
N ASP A 179 -0.77 -2.83 -41.41
CA ASP A 179 -0.69 -2.58 -42.84
C ASP A 179 -1.71 -3.42 -43.57
#